data_5335ec005171b87d7fdc6830b775ddcd
#
_entry.id   5335ec005171b87d7fdc6830b775ddcd
#
_cell.length_a   1.000
_cell.length_b   1.000
_cell.length_c   1.000
_cell.angle_alpha   90.00
_cell.angle_beta   90.00
_cell.angle_gamma   90.00
#
_symmetry.space_group_name_H-M   'P 1'
#
loop_
_entity.id
_entity.type
_entity.pdbx_description
1 polymer ?
#
loop_
_entity_poly.entity_id
_entity_poly.type
_entity_poly.pdbx_seq_one_letter_code
_entity_poly.pdbx_strand_id
1 'polypeptide(L)'
;MAFTVVRFNLVDPDATPESLSARYRAALEMAAYADEHGVDTVQTEEHHGAANSWLPSPFVFAGSVFGATRRIAVTVSAIIGPLHDPLRLAEDIAVLDLLSAGRLVTVAGIGYRPAEYERAGVEWGRRGKLQDELLETLLQAWTGEPFAYRGRTVTVSPRPYTQPHPLLLVGGSSRAAARRAARLGLPLFPSAHLPELEAYYHEQRAEHGTEGFCMMPAARTPLLHVSEDPDRTWARYGEHLLHEARTYSSWQSKDIRSAVRSAATTVAELREEGVYRIVTPRQCAELDADSLVLHPLCGGMPVEEGWRSLRLFCEATGNAAAPARQ
;
A
#
# COMPACT_ATOMS: atom_id res chain seq x y z
N MET A 1 -11.39 9.05 16.10
CA MET A 1 -10.00 8.56 16.12
C MET A 1 -9.49 8.56 14.69
N ALA A 2 -8.25 8.91 14.44
CA ALA A 2 -7.64 8.82 13.13
C ALA A 2 -7.53 7.35 12.69
N PHE A 3 -7.60 7.10 11.38
CA PHE A 3 -7.35 5.78 10.80
C PHE A 3 -5.85 5.44 10.92
N THR A 4 -5.53 4.29 11.49
CA THR A 4 -4.15 3.91 11.83
C THR A 4 -3.59 2.88 10.86
N VAL A 5 -2.38 3.15 10.37
CA VAL A 5 -1.70 2.34 9.35
C VAL A 5 -0.30 1.99 9.82
N VAL A 6 0.08 0.73 9.69
CA VAL A 6 1.47 0.30 9.79
C VAL A 6 1.96 -0.12 8.40
N ARG A 7 2.95 0.60 7.87
CA ARG A 7 3.49 0.36 6.52
C ARG A 7 4.74 -0.51 6.58
N PHE A 8 4.78 -1.52 5.68
CA PHE A 8 5.95 -2.38 5.47
C PHE A 8 6.29 -2.46 3.98
N ASN A 9 7.46 -1.95 3.60
CA ASN A 9 8.05 -2.17 2.28
C ASN A 9 9.29 -3.08 2.32
N LEU A 10 9.75 -3.41 3.53
CA LEU A 10 10.83 -4.34 3.85
C LEU A 10 12.20 -3.99 3.25
N VAL A 11 12.38 -2.71 2.90
CA VAL A 11 13.65 -2.19 2.37
C VAL A 11 14.79 -2.45 3.35
N ASP A 12 15.89 -2.95 2.82
CA ASP A 12 17.16 -3.12 3.53
C ASP A 12 18.31 -2.96 2.52
N PRO A 13 19.03 -1.82 2.51
CA PRO A 13 20.09 -1.54 1.55
C PRO A 13 21.31 -2.44 1.74
N ASP A 14 21.55 -2.90 2.95
CA ASP A 14 22.72 -3.72 3.33
C ASP A 14 22.31 -5.18 3.59
N ALA A 15 21.23 -5.63 2.93
CA ALA A 15 20.62 -6.93 3.17
C ALA A 15 21.53 -8.13 2.94
N THR A 16 21.54 -9.02 3.93
CA THR A 16 21.94 -10.42 3.75
C THR A 16 20.71 -11.32 3.82
N PRO A 17 20.78 -12.57 3.35
CA PRO A 17 19.67 -13.52 3.52
C PRO A 17 19.20 -13.64 4.96
N GLU A 18 20.10 -13.60 5.93
CA GLU A 18 19.82 -13.70 7.35
C GLU A 18 19.11 -12.45 7.88
N SER A 19 19.60 -11.24 7.54
CA SER A 19 18.99 -9.97 7.95
C SER A 19 17.58 -9.81 7.36
N LEU A 20 17.39 -10.17 6.08
CA LEU A 20 16.07 -10.17 5.44
C LEU A 20 15.13 -11.16 6.11
N SER A 21 15.58 -12.40 6.36
CA SER A 21 14.76 -13.41 7.06
C SER A 21 14.31 -12.91 8.43
N ALA A 22 15.20 -12.26 9.19
CA ALA A 22 14.85 -11.66 10.49
C ALA A 22 13.86 -10.50 10.33
N ARG A 23 14.07 -9.62 9.34
CA ARG A 23 13.20 -8.46 9.05
C ARG A 23 11.79 -8.89 8.64
N TYR A 24 11.64 -9.91 7.77
CA TYR A 24 10.34 -10.45 7.38
C TYR A 24 9.60 -11.05 8.58
N ARG A 25 10.29 -11.82 9.43
CA ARG A 25 9.68 -12.36 10.66
C ARG A 25 9.25 -11.26 11.63
N ALA A 26 10.13 -10.27 11.85
CA ALA A 26 9.81 -9.14 12.70
C ALA A 26 8.59 -8.35 12.18
N ALA A 27 8.47 -8.15 10.87
CA ALA A 27 7.30 -7.48 10.29
C ALA A 27 6.00 -8.26 10.52
N LEU A 28 6.02 -9.59 10.46
CA LEU A 28 4.85 -10.43 10.78
C LEU A 28 4.49 -10.35 12.27
N GLU A 29 5.48 -10.40 13.16
CA GLU A 29 5.28 -10.25 14.60
C GLU A 29 4.75 -8.84 14.95
N MET A 30 5.28 -7.80 14.28
CA MET A 30 4.78 -6.41 14.39
C MET A 30 3.34 -6.29 13.89
N ALA A 31 2.97 -6.96 12.80
CA ALA A 31 1.60 -6.98 12.30
C ALA A 31 0.64 -7.67 13.28
N ALA A 32 1.06 -8.78 13.90
CA ALA A 32 0.29 -9.44 14.94
C ALA A 32 0.10 -8.54 16.17
N TYR A 33 1.16 -7.90 16.62
CA TYR A 33 1.10 -6.92 17.72
C TYR A 33 0.16 -5.75 17.39
N ALA A 34 0.24 -5.21 16.17
CA ALA A 34 -0.64 -4.14 15.69
C ALA A 34 -2.12 -4.58 15.67
N ASP A 35 -2.40 -5.83 15.24
CA ASP A 35 -3.74 -6.43 15.29
C ASP A 35 -4.29 -6.52 16.71
N GLU A 36 -3.47 -7.00 17.66
CA GLU A 36 -3.85 -7.08 19.09
C GLU A 36 -4.14 -5.71 19.70
N HIS A 37 -3.48 -4.66 19.21
CA HIS A 37 -3.64 -3.28 19.68
C HIS A 37 -4.61 -2.46 18.84
N GLY A 38 -5.38 -3.06 17.92
CA GLY A 38 -6.48 -2.39 17.23
C GLY A 38 -6.05 -1.41 16.14
N VAL A 39 -4.86 -1.57 15.57
CA VAL A 39 -4.46 -0.85 14.34
C VAL A 39 -5.35 -1.30 13.19
N ASP A 40 -5.78 -0.36 12.34
CA ASP A 40 -6.78 -0.63 11.31
C ASP A 40 -6.23 -1.42 10.13
N THR A 41 -5.02 -1.10 9.66
CA THR A 41 -4.47 -1.79 8.48
C THR A 41 -2.94 -1.89 8.47
N VAL A 42 -2.45 -3.00 7.92
CA VAL A 42 -1.09 -3.11 7.39
C VAL A 42 -1.11 -2.67 5.94
N GLN A 43 -0.25 -1.72 5.56
CA GLN A 43 -0.08 -1.28 4.19
C GLN A 43 1.23 -1.79 3.62
N THR A 44 1.18 -2.25 2.36
CA THR A 44 2.35 -2.66 1.59
C THR A 44 2.18 -2.30 0.11
N GLU A 45 3.25 -2.34 -0.64
CA GLU A 45 3.29 -2.03 -2.07
C GLU A 45 4.18 -3.01 -2.84
N GLU A 46 4.10 -2.95 -4.17
CA GLU A 46 4.85 -3.82 -5.08
C GLU A 46 5.92 -3.04 -5.82
N HIS A 47 7.20 -3.48 -5.70
CA HIS A 47 8.29 -3.02 -6.55
C HIS A 47 9.25 -4.15 -6.89
N HIS A 48 9.69 -4.22 -8.15
CA HIS A 48 10.54 -5.29 -8.66
C HIS A 48 11.96 -4.82 -8.96
N GLY A 49 12.95 -5.72 -8.74
CA GLY A 49 14.32 -5.48 -9.09
C GLY A 49 14.97 -4.29 -8.38
N ALA A 50 14.48 -3.92 -7.22
CA ALA A 50 15.07 -2.90 -6.39
C ALA A 50 16.34 -3.43 -5.70
N ALA A 51 17.45 -2.69 -5.83
CA ALA A 51 18.73 -3.11 -5.26
C ALA A 51 18.73 -3.16 -3.72
N ASN A 52 17.80 -2.49 -3.09
CA ASN A 52 17.61 -2.42 -1.63
C ASN A 52 16.53 -3.37 -1.10
N SER A 53 16.26 -4.44 -1.83
CA SER A 53 15.36 -5.54 -1.39
C SER A 53 13.91 -5.13 -1.14
N TRP A 54 13.41 -4.05 -1.80
CA TRP A 54 12.00 -3.66 -1.68
C TRP A 54 11.06 -4.82 -1.97
N LEU A 55 10.00 -4.96 -1.20
CA LEU A 55 9.03 -6.07 -1.28
C LEU A 55 8.48 -6.28 -2.70
N PRO A 56 8.74 -7.43 -3.35
CA PRO A 56 8.27 -7.69 -4.71
C PRO A 56 6.96 -8.49 -4.76
N SER A 57 6.53 -9.08 -3.65
CA SER A 57 5.41 -10.03 -3.63
C SER A 57 4.45 -9.71 -2.47
N PRO A 58 3.68 -8.61 -2.58
CA PRO A 58 2.83 -8.14 -1.49
C PRO A 58 1.73 -9.12 -1.12
N PHE A 59 1.20 -9.92 -2.05
CA PHE A 59 0.17 -10.92 -1.75
C PHE A 59 0.70 -12.10 -0.94
N VAL A 60 1.95 -12.53 -1.18
CA VAL A 60 2.60 -13.56 -0.35
C VAL A 60 2.76 -13.06 1.09
N PHE A 61 3.19 -11.81 1.24
CA PHE A 61 3.29 -11.17 2.55
C PHE A 61 1.91 -10.99 3.20
N ALA A 62 0.89 -10.53 2.47
CA ALA A 62 -0.48 -10.39 2.96
C ALA A 62 -1.05 -11.71 3.47
N GLY A 63 -0.85 -12.82 2.74
CA GLY A 63 -1.26 -14.15 3.18
C GLY A 63 -0.61 -14.56 4.51
N SER A 64 0.67 -14.22 4.68
CA SER A 64 1.38 -14.47 5.93
C SER A 64 0.84 -13.60 7.10
N VAL A 65 0.53 -12.33 6.82
CA VAL A 65 -0.11 -11.43 7.80
C VAL A 65 -1.49 -11.97 8.21
N PHE A 66 -2.32 -12.40 7.26
CA PHE A 66 -3.64 -12.98 7.58
C PHE A 66 -3.55 -14.26 8.41
N GLY A 67 -2.51 -15.08 8.20
CA GLY A 67 -2.23 -16.26 9.01
C GLY A 67 -1.85 -15.92 10.47
N ALA A 68 -1.26 -14.75 10.71
CA ALA A 68 -0.81 -14.28 12.02
C ALA A 68 -1.83 -13.35 12.73
N THR A 69 -2.90 -12.91 12.06
CA THR A 69 -3.81 -11.85 12.53
C THR A 69 -5.27 -12.25 12.41
N ARG A 70 -6.17 -11.52 13.10
CA ARG A 70 -7.60 -11.84 13.12
C ARG A 70 -8.52 -10.68 12.71
N ARG A 71 -8.09 -9.43 12.85
CA ARG A 71 -8.92 -8.23 12.66
C ARG A 71 -8.33 -7.24 11.68
N ILE A 72 -7.02 -7.01 11.74
CA ILE A 72 -6.33 -6.01 10.93
C ILE A 72 -6.54 -6.29 9.43
N ALA A 73 -6.85 -5.24 8.68
CA ALA A 73 -6.89 -5.32 7.23
C ALA A 73 -5.48 -5.33 6.64
N VAL A 74 -5.35 -5.77 5.39
CA VAL A 74 -4.13 -5.57 4.61
C VAL A 74 -4.49 -4.79 3.36
N THR A 75 -3.85 -3.62 3.19
CA THR A 75 -3.97 -2.77 2.01
C THR A 75 -2.72 -2.92 1.15
N VAL A 76 -2.87 -3.53 -0.01
CA VAL A 76 -1.82 -3.58 -1.04
C VAL A 76 -1.97 -2.37 -1.95
N SER A 77 -1.16 -1.33 -1.75
CA SER A 77 -1.29 -0.02 -2.40
C SER A 77 0.06 0.47 -2.96
N ALA A 78 0.32 0.17 -4.22
CA ALA A 78 -0.49 -0.53 -5.20
C ALA A 78 0.24 -1.76 -5.75
N ILE A 79 -0.55 -2.69 -6.33
CA ILE A 79 0.02 -3.66 -7.26
C ILE A 79 0.30 -2.99 -8.61
N ILE A 80 1.24 -3.56 -9.38
CA ILE A 80 1.48 -3.14 -10.76
C ILE A 80 0.66 -4.04 -11.68
N GLY A 81 -0.65 -3.75 -11.79
CA GLY A 81 -1.62 -4.62 -12.46
C GLY A 81 -1.16 -5.19 -13.80
N PRO A 82 -0.61 -4.40 -14.75
CA PRO A 82 -0.19 -4.89 -16.05
C PRO A 82 0.93 -5.94 -16.04
N LEU A 83 1.60 -6.17 -14.91
CA LEU A 83 2.65 -7.19 -14.78
C LEU A 83 2.09 -8.56 -14.37
N HIS A 84 0.80 -8.64 -14.03
CA HIS A 84 0.15 -9.87 -13.60
C HIS A 84 -0.67 -10.52 -14.71
N ASP A 85 -0.75 -11.84 -14.71
CA ASP A 85 -1.78 -12.55 -15.47
C ASP A 85 -3.14 -12.35 -14.79
N PRO A 86 -4.16 -11.86 -15.51
CA PRO A 86 -5.45 -11.52 -14.91
C PRO A 86 -6.18 -12.69 -14.25
N LEU A 87 -6.13 -13.90 -14.85
CA LEU A 87 -6.83 -15.06 -14.28
C LEU A 87 -6.13 -15.51 -12.99
N ARG A 88 -4.80 -15.59 -13.01
CA ARG A 88 -4.03 -15.97 -11.83
C ARG A 88 -4.20 -14.96 -10.70
N LEU A 89 -4.19 -13.69 -11.01
CA LEU A 89 -4.42 -12.64 -10.02
C LEU A 89 -5.81 -12.71 -9.41
N ALA A 90 -6.84 -13.03 -10.22
CA ALA A 90 -8.20 -13.21 -9.72
C ALA A 90 -8.27 -14.36 -8.70
N GLU A 91 -7.59 -15.49 -8.97
CA GLU A 91 -7.49 -16.63 -8.04
C GLU A 91 -6.75 -16.25 -6.75
N ASP A 92 -5.59 -15.60 -6.86
CA ASP A 92 -4.79 -15.21 -5.70
C ASP A 92 -5.54 -14.24 -4.77
N ILE A 93 -6.22 -13.24 -5.33
CA ILE A 93 -7.06 -12.31 -4.56
C ILE A 93 -8.26 -13.03 -3.93
N ALA A 94 -8.94 -13.92 -4.66
CA ALA A 94 -10.08 -14.66 -4.11
C ALA A 94 -9.66 -15.56 -2.93
N VAL A 95 -8.51 -16.24 -3.03
CA VAL A 95 -7.96 -17.05 -1.93
C VAL A 95 -7.64 -16.19 -0.72
N LEU A 96 -6.99 -15.03 -0.90
CA LEU A 96 -6.67 -14.12 0.19
C LEU A 96 -7.92 -13.51 0.83
N ASP A 97 -8.93 -13.20 0.04
CA ASP A 97 -10.22 -12.67 0.51
C ASP A 97 -10.98 -13.73 1.35
N LEU A 98 -10.95 -15.00 0.93
CA LEU A 98 -11.49 -16.13 1.70
C LEU A 98 -10.72 -16.34 3.02
N LEU A 99 -9.38 -16.39 2.98
CA LEU A 99 -8.53 -16.57 4.16
C LEU A 99 -8.73 -15.45 5.18
N SER A 100 -8.94 -14.25 4.71
CA SER A 100 -9.08 -13.06 5.54
C SER A 100 -10.53 -12.77 5.95
N ALA A 101 -11.52 -13.43 5.36
CA ALA A 101 -12.94 -13.07 5.48
C ALA A 101 -13.20 -11.60 5.13
N GLY A 102 -12.66 -11.15 3.99
CA GLY A 102 -12.90 -9.81 3.42
C GLY A 102 -11.99 -8.69 3.95
N ARG A 103 -10.83 -9.01 4.56
CA ARG A 103 -9.91 -7.99 5.09
C ARG A 103 -8.85 -7.51 4.09
N LEU A 104 -8.86 -7.99 2.84
CA LEU A 104 -7.95 -7.55 1.79
C LEU A 104 -8.48 -6.32 1.07
N VAL A 105 -7.65 -5.29 0.94
CA VAL A 105 -7.87 -4.13 0.09
C VAL A 105 -6.81 -4.12 -0.99
N THR A 106 -7.22 -4.11 -2.26
CA THR A 106 -6.29 -4.09 -3.39
C THR A 106 -6.42 -2.79 -4.17
N VAL A 107 -5.31 -2.07 -4.30
CA VAL A 107 -5.21 -0.91 -5.19
C VAL A 107 -4.43 -1.31 -6.43
N ALA A 108 -5.10 -1.32 -7.59
CA ALA A 108 -4.49 -1.69 -8.86
C ALA A 108 -3.98 -0.45 -9.61
N GLY A 109 -2.67 -0.24 -9.58
CA GLY A 109 -1.96 0.80 -10.33
C GLY A 109 -1.35 0.28 -11.63
N ILE A 110 -0.88 1.20 -12.47
CA ILE A 110 -0.16 0.85 -13.70
C ILE A 110 1.37 0.89 -13.54
N GLY A 111 1.88 1.19 -12.34
CA GLY A 111 3.30 1.41 -12.12
C GLY A 111 3.85 2.65 -12.85
N TYR A 112 5.08 2.99 -12.54
CA TYR A 112 5.76 4.18 -13.10
C TYR A 112 7.24 3.94 -13.44
N ARG A 113 7.73 2.70 -13.29
CA ARG A 113 9.11 2.31 -13.57
C ARG A 113 9.19 1.47 -14.85
N PRO A 114 9.72 2.01 -15.98
CA PRO A 114 9.89 1.24 -17.22
C PRO A 114 10.71 -0.02 -17.05
N ALA A 115 11.73 0.01 -16.17
CA ALA A 115 12.60 -1.15 -15.89
C ALA A 115 11.84 -2.37 -15.31
N GLU A 116 10.74 -2.17 -14.58
CA GLU A 116 9.88 -3.26 -14.09
C GLU A 116 9.17 -3.97 -15.25
N TYR A 117 8.71 -3.21 -16.24
CA TYR A 117 8.09 -3.73 -17.45
C TYR A 117 9.07 -4.47 -18.35
N GLU A 118 10.26 -3.88 -18.57
CA GLU A 118 11.35 -4.51 -19.32
C GLU A 118 11.73 -5.85 -18.71
N ARG A 119 11.91 -5.89 -17.39
CA ARG A 119 12.23 -7.12 -16.65
C ARG A 119 11.13 -8.18 -16.79
N ALA A 120 9.86 -7.79 -16.81
CA ALA A 120 8.73 -8.69 -16.98
C ALA A 120 8.45 -9.07 -18.43
N GLY A 121 9.15 -8.49 -19.41
CA GLY A 121 8.90 -8.69 -20.84
C GLY A 121 7.56 -8.08 -21.29
N VAL A 122 7.06 -7.09 -20.58
CA VAL A 122 5.77 -6.43 -20.87
C VAL A 122 6.01 -5.08 -21.55
N GLU A 123 5.28 -4.82 -22.63
CA GLU A 123 5.43 -3.58 -23.39
C GLU A 123 4.91 -2.37 -22.61
N TRP A 124 5.80 -1.43 -22.28
CA TRP A 124 5.48 -0.20 -21.54
C TRP A 124 4.35 0.63 -22.16
N GLY A 125 4.32 0.75 -23.48
CA GLY A 125 3.31 1.53 -24.21
C GLY A 125 1.89 0.97 -24.07
N ARG A 126 1.74 -0.31 -23.76
CA ARG A 126 0.45 -1.00 -23.62
C ARG A 126 -0.13 -0.99 -22.21
N ARG A 127 0.61 -0.47 -21.21
CA ARG A 127 0.22 -0.57 -19.79
C ARG A 127 -1.21 -0.12 -19.47
N GLY A 128 -1.69 0.94 -20.13
CA GLY A 128 -3.06 1.42 -19.94
C GLY A 128 -4.11 0.42 -20.43
N LYS A 129 -3.89 -0.19 -21.61
CA LYS A 129 -4.78 -1.21 -22.19
C LYS A 129 -4.73 -2.51 -21.37
N LEU A 130 -3.55 -2.90 -20.92
CA LEU A 130 -3.39 -4.08 -20.07
C LEU A 130 -4.10 -3.90 -18.72
N GLN A 131 -4.08 -2.70 -18.17
CA GLN A 131 -4.82 -2.37 -16.95
C GLN A 131 -6.35 -2.45 -17.17
N ASP A 132 -6.84 -1.99 -18.32
CA ASP A 132 -8.26 -2.13 -18.66
C ASP A 132 -8.65 -3.61 -18.78
N GLU A 133 -7.88 -4.41 -19.53
CA GLU A 133 -8.08 -5.86 -19.66
C GLU A 133 -8.04 -6.56 -18.29
N LEU A 134 -7.07 -6.21 -17.44
CA LEU A 134 -6.97 -6.78 -16.10
C LEU A 134 -8.22 -6.54 -15.28
N LEU A 135 -8.62 -5.28 -15.10
CA LEU A 135 -9.73 -4.92 -14.22
C LEU A 135 -11.06 -5.53 -14.70
N GLU A 136 -11.32 -5.49 -16.01
CA GLU A 136 -12.51 -6.12 -16.61
C GLU A 136 -12.50 -7.64 -16.37
N THR A 137 -11.34 -8.29 -16.54
CA THR A 137 -11.20 -9.72 -16.31
C THR A 137 -11.39 -10.08 -14.83
N LEU A 138 -10.84 -9.32 -13.89
CA LEU A 138 -11.04 -9.55 -12.46
C LEU A 138 -12.52 -9.51 -12.07
N LEU A 139 -13.24 -8.47 -12.52
CA LEU A 139 -14.67 -8.33 -12.23
C LEU A 139 -15.51 -9.48 -12.81
N GLN A 140 -15.20 -9.95 -14.02
CA GLN A 140 -15.87 -11.10 -14.62
C GLN A 140 -15.52 -12.41 -13.91
N ALA A 141 -14.22 -12.62 -13.60
CA ALA A 141 -13.74 -13.83 -12.97
C ALA A 141 -14.41 -14.09 -11.60
N TRP A 142 -14.62 -13.04 -10.80
CA TRP A 142 -15.19 -13.16 -9.46
C TRP A 142 -16.70 -13.42 -9.44
N THR A 143 -17.39 -13.31 -10.59
CA THR A 143 -18.80 -13.77 -10.69
C THR A 143 -18.91 -15.29 -10.51
N GLY A 144 -17.85 -16.04 -10.88
CA GLY A 144 -17.84 -17.49 -10.96
C GLY A 144 -18.57 -18.06 -12.17
N GLU A 145 -19.09 -17.19 -13.06
CA GLU A 145 -19.76 -17.60 -14.29
C GLU A 145 -18.75 -17.77 -15.44
N PRO A 146 -19.04 -18.64 -16.44
CA PRO A 146 -18.21 -18.74 -17.62
C PRO A 146 -18.18 -17.43 -18.42
N PHE A 147 -16.98 -17.00 -18.87
CA PHE A 147 -16.82 -15.82 -19.71
C PHE A 147 -15.78 -16.03 -20.81
N ALA A 148 -15.81 -15.17 -21.84
CA ALA A 148 -14.85 -15.22 -22.93
C ALA A 148 -13.54 -14.52 -22.53
N TYR A 149 -12.42 -15.24 -22.65
CA TYR A 149 -11.09 -14.73 -22.37
C TYR A 149 -10.10 -15.23 -23.42
N ARG A 150 -9.47 -14.32 -24.17
CA ARG A 150 -8.46 -14.60 -25.23
C ARG A 150 -8.90 -15.73 -26.17
N GLY A 151 -10.15 -15.67 -26.64
CA GLY A 151 -10.72 -16.63 -27.60
C GLY A 151 -11.12 -17.98 -27.02
N ARG A 152 -11.17 -18.12 -25.71
CA ARG A 152 -11.63 -19.33 -24.99
C ARG A 152 -12.71 -18.96 -23.99
N THR A 153 -13.57 -19.91 -23.66
CA THR A 153 -14.46 -19.81 -22.50
C THR A 153 -13.72 -20.31 -21.28
N VAL A 154 -13.67 -19.48 -20.22
CA VAL A 154 -13.01 -19.80 -18.95
C VAL A 154 -13.98 -19.59 -17.79
N THR A 155 -13.74 -20.30 -16.70
CA THR A 155 -14.38 -20.06 -15.39
C THR A 155 -13.28 -20.01 -14.36
N VAL A 156 -13.36 -19.06 -13.44
CA VAL A 156 -12.38 -18.90 -12.35
C VAL A 156 -12.99 -19.36 -11.03
N SER A 157 -12.21 -20.08 -10.25
CA SER A 157 -12.56 -20.53 -8.90
C SER A 157 -11.32 -20.49 -7.99
N PRO A 158 -11.51 -20.31 -6.65
CA PRO A 158 -12.79 -20.14 -5.96
C PRO A 158 -13.42 -18.76 -6.19
N ARG A 159 -14.70 -18.62 -5.88
CA ARG A 159 -15.32 -17.30 -5.75
C ARG A 159 -14.83 -16.64 -4.46
N PRO A 160 -14.63 -15.32 -4.45
CA PRO A 160 -14.21 -14.60 -3.24
C PRO A 160 -15.27 -14.62 -2.14
N TYR A 161 -14.86 -14.37 -0.90
CA TYR A 161 -15.72 -14.22 0.27
C TYR A 161 -16.62 -12.98 0.15
N THR A 162 -16.03 -11.86 -0.23
CA THR A 162 -16.71 -10.56 -0.37
C THR A 162 -17.53 -10.51 -1.65
N GLN A 163 -18.78 -10.10 -1.57
CA GLN A 163 -19.69 -9.97 -2.71
C GLN A 163 -20.07 -8.50 -2.93
N PRO A 164 -20.25 -8.04 -4.17
CA PRO A 164 -20.13 -8.81 -5.44
C PRO A 164 -18.68 -9.13 -5.83
N HIS A 165 -17.70 -8.47 -5.24
CA HIS A 165 -16.26 -8.70 -5.45
C HIS A 165 -15.45 -8.13 -4.28
N PRO A 166 -14.17 -8.56 -4.10
CA PRO A 166 -13.24 -7.99 -3.13
C PRO A 166 -13.09 -6.47 -3.30
N LEU A 167 -12.71 -5.76 -2.26
CA LEU A 167 -12.48 -4.32 -2.35
C LEU A 167 -11.28 -4.03 -3.25
N LEU A 168 -11.59 -3.59 -4.47
CA LEU A 168 -10.64 -3.27 -5.52
C LEU A 168 -10.76 -1.78 -5.86
N LEU A 169 -9.66 -1.03 -5.74
CA LEU A 169 -9.56 0.38 -6.09
C LEU A 169 -8.67 0.56 -7.32
N VAL A 170 -8.98 1.53 -8.14
CA VAL A 170 -8.10 1.93 -9.25
C VAL A 170 -7.11 2.98 -8.74
N GLY A 171 -5.83 2.61 -8.75
CA GLY A 171 -4.74 3.51 -8.35
C GLY A 171 -4.32 4.43 -9.50
N GLY A 172 -4.06 5.70 -9.19
CA GLY A 172 -3.46 6.63 -10.13
C GLY A 172 -4.00 8.05 -10.08
N SER A 173 -3.15 9.00 -10.48
CA SER A 173 -3.37 10.45 -10.39
C SER A 173 -3.61 11.10 -11.76
N SER A 174 -4.14 10.37 -12.73
CA SER A 174 -4.44 10.85 -14.08
C SER A 174 -5.93 10.78 -14.40
N ARG A 175 -6.38 11.64 -15.32
CA ARG A 175 -7.76 11.57 -15.85
C ARG A 175 -8.08 10.20 -16.47
N ALA A 176 -7.09 9.51 -17.06
CA ALA A 176 -7.28 8.16 -17.60
C ALA A 176 -7.60 7.14 -16.49
N ALA A 177 -6.94 7.24 -15.32
CA ALA A 177 -7.26 6.40 -14.17
C ALA A 177 -8.67 6.70 -13.61
N ALA A 178 -9.03 7.98 -13.48
CA ALA A 178 -10.35 8.39 -13.02
C ALA A 178 -11.49 7.91 -13.94
N ARG A 179 -11.34 8.05 -15.28
CA ARG A 179 -12.32 7.52 -16.24
C ARG A 179 -12.44 6.01 -16.19
N ARG A 180 -11.32 5.29 -16.03
CA ARG A 180 -11.31 3.83 -15.89
C ARG A 180 -12.09 3.40 -14.66
N ALA A 181 -11.79 4.01 -13.52
CA ALA A 181 -12.49 3.74 -12.26
C ALA A 181 -13.99 4.02 -12.39
N ALA A 182 -14.36 5.20 -12.89
CA ALA A 182 -15.74 5.60 -13.09
C ALA A 182 -16.51 4.66 -14.01
N ARG A 183 -15.94 4.32 -15.18
CA ARG A 183 -16.58 3.41 -16.15
C ARG A 183 -16.88 2.03 -15.58
N LEU A 184 -15.99 1.53 -14.70
CA LEU A 184 -16.13 0.21 -14.10
C LEU A 184 -16.90 0.20 -12.77
N GLY A 185 -17.33 1.35 -12.27
CA GLY A 185 -17.97 1.47 -10.96
C GLY A 185 -17.02 1.16 -9.79
N LEU A 186 -15.72 1.31 -10.00
CA LEU A 186 -14.71 1.06 -8.99
C LEU A 186 -14.30 2.35 -8.28
N PRO A 187 -13.94 2.29 -6.99
CA PRO A 187 -13.37 3.43 -6.29
C PRO A 187 -12.04 3.89 -6.92
N LEU A 188 -11.78 5.20 -6.86
CA LEU A 188 -10.51 5.82 -7.26
C LEU A 188 -9.62 6.03 -6.04
N PHE A 189 -8.32 5.72 -6.15
CA PHE A 189 -7.29 6.01 -5.16
C PHE A 189 -6.14 6.79 -5.78
N PRO A 190 -6.16 8.14 -5.73
CA PRO A 190 -5.06 8.96 -6.18
C PRO A 190 -3.83 8.82 -5.29
N SER A 191 -2.63 8.97 -5.86
CA SER A 191 -1.37 8.95 -5.10
C SER A 191 -1.00 10.31 -4.47
N ALA A 192 -1.82 11.33 -4.70
CA ALA A 192 -1.65 12.68 -4.14
C ALA A 192 -3.02 13.34 -3.92
N HIS A 193 -3.06 14.39 -3.14
CA HIS A 193 -4.27 15.20 -2.94
C HIS A 193 -4.58 16.00 -4.20
N LEU A 194 -5.64 15.62 -4.91
CA LEU A 194 -6.03 16.15 -6.23
C LEU A 194 -7.56 16.36 -6.30
N PRO A 195 -8.11 17.39 -5.63
CA PRO A 195 -9.57 17.64 -5.63
C PRO A 195 -10.17 17.79 -7.03
N GLU A 196 -9.41 18.35 -7.98
CA GLU A 196 -9.83 18.46 -9.36
C GLU A 196 -9.98 17.11 -10.09
N LEU A 197 -9.21 16.10 -9.66
CA LEU A 197 -9.32 14.75 -10.19
C LEU A 197 -10.52 14.01 -9.59
N GLU A 198 -10.82 14.25 -8.32
CA GLU A 198 -12.01 13.73 -7.66
C GLU A 198 -13.28 14.28 -8.30
N ALA A 199 -13.35 15.60 -8.52
CA ALA A 199 -14.47 16.22 -9.21
C ALA A 199 -14.68 15.62 -10.62
N TYR A 200 -13.59 15.43 -11.37
CA TYR A 200 -13.63 14.78 -12.68
C TYR A 200 -14.08 13.31 -12.59
N TYR A 201 -13.64 12.56 -11.58
CA TYR A 201 -14.10 11.19 -11.37
C TYR A 201 -15.61 11.11 -11.12
N HIS A 202 -16.16 12.02 -10.31
CA HIS A 202 -17.61 12.07 -10.05
C HIS A 202 -18.42 12.49 -11.27
N GLU A 203 -17.92 13.41 -12.11
CA GLU A 203 -18.51 13.75 -13.39
C GLU A 203 -18.61 12.52 -14.31
N GLN A 204 -17.49 11.78 -14.46
CA GLN A 204 -17.44 10.58 -15.29
C GLN A 204 -18.34 9.44 -14.75
N ARG A 205 -18.47 9.31 -13.44
CA ARG A 205 -19.44 8.37 -12.85
C ARG A 205 -20.88 8.71 -13.22
N ALA A 206 -21.23 9.98 -13.17
CA ALA A 206 -22.57 10.43 -13.56
C ALA A 206 -22.86 10.12 -15.05
N GLU A 207 -21.88 10.34 -15.93
CA GLU A 207 -22.00 10.01 -17.36
C GLU A 207 -22.19 8.51 -17.61
N HIS A 208 -21.51 7.65 -16.84
CA HIS A 208 -21.59 6.19 -16.96
C HIS A 208 -22.76 5.57 -16.17
N GLY A 209 -23.43 6.31 -15.29
CA GLY A 209 -24.49 5.80 -14.42
C GLY A 209 -23.98 4.77 -13.40
N THR A 210 -22.72 4.92 -12.95
CA THR A 210 -22.08 4.01 -11.99
C THR A 210 -22.00 4.61 -10.59
N GLU A 211 -21.80 3.74 -9.60
CA GLU A 211 -21.50 4.12 -8.23
C GLU A 211 -20.01 4.00 -7.91
N GLY A 212 -19.57 4.50 -6.76
CA GLY A 212 -18.20 4.44 -6.27
C GLY A 212 -17.83 5.70 -5.49
N PHE A 213 -16.64 5.72 -4.94
CA PHE A 213 -16.11 6.86 -4.15
C PHE A 213 -14.64 7.13 -4.52
N CYS A 214 -14.16 8.30 -4.16
CA CYS A 214 -12.74 8.62 -4.25
C CYS A 214 -12.14 8.56 -2.84
N MET A 215 -11.14 7.69 -2.65
CA MET A 215 -10.34 7.65 -1.43
C MET A 215 -9.18 8.64 -1.58
N MET A 216 -9.50 9.93 -1.43
CA MET A 216 -8.53 11.00 -1.58
C MET A 216 -7.55 11.03 -0.40
N PRO A 217 -6.22 10.95 -0.61
CA PRO A 217 -5.30 11.16 0.48
C PRO A 217 -5.39 12.61 0.98
N ALA A 218 -5.13 12.81 2.26
CA ALA A 218 -5.02 14.15 2.81
C ALA A 218 -3.91 14.94 2.11
N ALA A 219 -3.99 16.26 2.15
CA ALA A 219 -2.99 17.14 1.51
C ALA A 219 -1.57 16.91 2.08
N ARG A 220 -1.49 16.44 3.31
CA ARG A 220 -0.25 16.01 3.98
C ARG A 220 -0.53 14.76 4.81
N THR A 221 0.10 13.66 4.46
CA THR A 221 0.10 12.41 5.24
C THR A 221 1.55 12.02 5.46
N PRO A 222 2.18 12.48 6.55
CA PRO A 222 3.58 12.17 6.81
C PRO A 222 3.74 10.69 7.16
N LEU A 223 4.87 10.13 6.76
CA LEU A 223 5.34 8.84 7.24
C LEU A 223 5.97 9.03 8.62
N LEU A 224 5.40 8.38 9.62
CA LEU A 224 5.75 8.59 11.03
C LEU A 224 6.75 7.54 11.52
N HIS A 225 7.62 7.98 12.40
CA HIS A 225 8.36 7.17 13.35
C HIS A 225 8.17 7.79 14.73
N VAL A 226 7.80 7.00 15.74
CA VAL A 226 7.53 7.52 17.08
C VAL A 226 8.71 7.22 17.98
N SER A 227 9.22 8.24 18.69
CA SER A 227 10.38 8.13 19.59
C SER A 227 10.21 9.07 20.78
N GLU A 228 10.70 8.64 21.95
CA GLU A 228 10.77 9.52 23.14
C GLU A 228 11.74 10.68 22.95
N ASP A 229 12.79 10.50 22.12
CA ASP A 229 13.79 11.52 21.80
C ASP A 229 13.97 11.62 20.26
N PRO A 230 13.13 12.43 19.59
CA PRO A 230 13.19 12.61 18.14
C PRO A 230 14.55 13.13 17.64
N ASP A 231 15.20 14.04 18.37
CA ASP A 231 16.47 14.63 17.94
C ASP A 231 17.59 13.58 17.92
N ARG A 232 17.68 12.79 18.96
CA ARG A 232 18.61 11.66 19.02
C ARG A 232 18.31 10.62 17.94
N THR A 233 17.04 10.33 17.68
CA THR A 233 16.62 9.36 16.67
C THR A 233 16.93 9.87 15.26
N TRP A 234 16.70 11.14 14.96
CA TRP A 234 17.14 11.77 13.72
C TRP A 234 18.66 11.70 13.51
N ALA A 235 19.43 12.03 14.55
CA ALA A 235 20.88 11.98 14.50
C ALA A 235 21.42 10.57 14.26
N ARG A 236 20.76 9.55 14.78
CA ARG A 236 21.21 8.15 14.68
C ARG A 236 20.70 7.43 13.43
N TYR A 237 19.47 7.69 13.02
CA TYR A 237 18.76 6.89 12.03
C TYR A 237 18.19 7.70 10.85
N GLY A 238 18.44 9.00 10.80
CA GLY A 238 17.93 9.85 9.71
C GLY A 238 18.36 9.39 8.32
N GLU A 239 19.53 8.77 8.20
CA GLU A 239 20.04 8.23 6.93
C GLU A 239 19.15 7.08 6.38
N HIS A 240 18.50 6.28 7.23
CA HIS A 240 17.55 5.25 6.78
C HIS A 240 16.34 5.90 6.10
N LEU A 241 15.77 6.94 6.71
CA LEU A 241 14.65 7.67 6.14
C LEU A 241 15.05 8.37 4.83
N LEU A 242 16.24 8.97 4.80
CA LEU A 242 16.79 9.64 3.61
C LEU A 242 17.06 8.64 2.48
N HIS A 243 17.59 7.44 2.79
CA HIS A 243 17.78 6.37 1.81
C HIS A 243 16.47 6.02 1.11
N GLU A 244 15.40 5.78 1.86
CA GLU A 244 14.09 5.45 1.29
C GLU A 244 13.52 6.60 0.47
N ALA A 245 13.54 7.82 1.01
CA ALA A 245 13.06 9.02 0.33
C ALA A 245 13.75 9.24 -1.01
N ARG A 246 15.09 9.13 -1.04
CA ARG A 246 15.89 9.28 -2.27
C ARG A 246 15.65 8.14 -3.26
N THR A 247 15.57 6.90 -2.79
CA THR A 247 15.28 5.74 -3.64
C THR A 247 13.93 5.90 -4.32
N TYR A 248 12.88 6.18 -3.54
CA TYR A 248 11.53 6.36 -4.05
C TYR A 248 11.44 7.52 -5.05
N SER A 249 12.05 8.67 -4.71
CA SER A 249 12.05 9.85 -5.58
C SER A 249 12.84 9.65 -6.87
N SER A 250 13.91 8.84 -6.83
CA SER A 250 14.73 8.53 -8.02
C SER A 250 13.96 7.74 -9.08
N TRP A 251 12.91 7.03 -8.68
CA TRP A 251 12.08 6.24 -9.58
C TRP A 251 10.95 7.03 -10.24
N GLN A 252 10.63 8.20 -9.68
CA GLN A 252 9.50 9.03 -10.13
C GLN A 252 9.95 10.09 -11.12
N SER A 253 9.32 10.12 -12.30
CA SER A 253 9.47 11.25 -13.22
C SER A 253 8.85 12.52 -12.63
N LYS A 254 9.16 13.68 -13.23
CA LYS A 254 8.63 14.98 -12.77
C LYS A 254 7.10 15.07 -12.84
N ASP A 255 6.49 14.27 -13.71
CA ASP A 255 5.03 14.27 -13.94
C ASP A 255 4.26 13.42 -12.92
N ILE A 256 4.97 12.60 -12.11
CA ILE A 256 4.33 11.78 -11.10
C ILE A 256 4.11 12.62 -9.84
N ARG A 257 2.85 12.72 -9.45
CA ARG A 257 2.44 13.34 -8.18
C ARG A 257 2.28 12.25 -7.12
N SER A 258 2.95 12.40 -6.00
CA SER A 258 2.86 11.47 -4.86
C SER A 258 2.95 12.25 -3.55
N ALA A 259 2.09 11.88 -2.61
CA ALA A 259 2.05 12.49 -1.27
C ALA A 259 3.31 12.22 -0.44
N VAL A 260 4.09 11.20 -0.80
CA VAL A 260 5.32 10.80 -0.08
C VAL A 260 6.59 11.10 -0.88
N ARG A 261 6.51 11.93 -1.93
CA ARG A 261 7.69 12.35 -2.70
C ARG A 261 8.47 13.38 -1.91
N SER A 262 9.80 13.18 -1.85
CA SER A 262 10.74 14.11 -1.24
C SER A 262 11.76 14.60 -2.27
N ALA A 263 12.18 15.85 -2.18
CA ALA A 263 13.28 16.40 -2.95
C ALA A 263 14.58 16.48 -2.13
N ALA A 264 14.55 16.09 -0.86
CA ALA A 264 15.66 16.17 0.07
C ALA A 264 16.87 15.37 -0.39
N THR A 265 18.03 15.97 -0.25
CA THR A 265 19.35 15.36 -0.52
C THR A 265 20.16 15.15 0.76
N THR A 266 19.70 15.74 1.86
CA THR A 266 20.30 15.63 3.20
C THR A 266 19.24 15.29 4.24
N VAL A 267 19.67 14.72 5.37
CA VAL A 267 18.79 14.46 6.53
C VAL A 267 18.14 15.73 7.05
N ALA A 268 18.88 16.85 7.05
CA ALA A 268 18.36 18.14 7.50
C ALA A 268 17.21 18.64 6.61
N GLU A 269 17.39 18.58 5.29
CA GLU A 269 16.35 18.94 4.32
C GLU A 269 15.14 18.03 4.46
N LEU A 270 15.33 16.71 4.60
CA LEU A 270 14.24 15.74 4.77
C LEU A 270 13.39 16.04 6.02
N ARG A 271 14.08 16.40 7.11
CA ARG A 271 13.43 16.78 8.37
C ARG A 271 12.61 18.06 8.21
N GLU A 272 13.12 19.05 7.47
CA GLU A 272 12.44 20.32 7.22
C GLU A 272 11.23 20.15 6.31
N GLU A 273 11.30 19.31 5.26
CA GLU A 273 10.16 19.00 4.38
C GLU A 273 8.97 18.40 5.13
N GLY A 274 9.22 17.57 6.15
CA GLY A 274 8.20 16.96 6.99
C GLY A 274 7.36 15.86 6.31
N VAL A 275 7.82 15.32 5.18
CA VAL A 275 7.24 14.11 4.54
C VAL A 275 7.51 12.89 5.40
N TYR A 276 8.72 12.80 5.97
CA TYR A 276 9.07 11.83 7.01
C TYR A 276 9.17 12.60 8.33
N ARG A 277 8.56 12.08 9.37
CA ARG A 277 8.54 12.73 10.68
C ARG A 277 8.88 11.76 11.80
N ILE A 278 9.85 12.13 12.62
CA ILE A 278 10.07 11.49 13.92
C ILE A 278 9.41 12.38 14.96
N VAL A 279 8.44 11.83 15.68
CA VAL A 279 7.59 12.57 16.63
C VAL A 279 7.61 11.91 18.01
N THR A 280 7.36 12.69 19.06
CA THR A 280 7.13 12.11 20.39
C THR A 280 5.76 11.44 20.45
N PRO A 281 5.52 10.53 21.43
CA PRO A 281 4.17 9.94 21.65
C PRO A 281 3.11 11.02 21.83
N ARG A 282 3.40 12.08 22.58
CA ARG A 282 2.49 13.22 22.77
C ARG A 282 2.18 13.92 21.43
N GLN A 283 3.20 14.24 20.66
CA GLN A 283 3.00 14.86 19.34
C GLN A 283 2.21 13.95 18.40
N CYS A 284 2.44 12.61 18.45
CA CYS A 284 1.67 11.65 17.68
C CYS A 284 0.19 11.67 18.05
N ALA A 285 -0.13 11.69 19.34
CA ALA A 285 -1.52 11.75 19.84
C ALA A 285 -2.23 13.08 19.50
N GLU A 286 -1.47 14.16 19.37
CA GLU A 286 -1.99 15.51 19.09
C GLU A 286 -2.04 15.82 17.56
N LEU A 287 -1.64 14.89 16.69
CA LEU A 287 -1.72 15.10 15.24
C LEU A 287 -3.18 15.20 14.78
N ASP A 288 -3.54 16.34 14.23
CA ASP A 288 -4.83 16.54 13.55
C ASP A 288 -4.72 15.98 12.12
N ALA A 289 -5.07 14.71 11.97
CA ALA A 289 -4.99 13.99 10.71
C ALA A 289 -6.08 12.90 10.62
N ASP A 290 -6.61 12.71 9.42
CA ASP A 290 -7.58 11.65 9.15
C ASP A 290 -6.93 10.26 9.24
N SER A 291 -5.64 10.17 8.93
CA SER A 291 -4.87 8.93 9.02
C SER A 291 -3.45 9.16 9.55
N LEU A 292 -2.98 8.21 10.35
CA LEU A 292 -1.63 8.15 10.90
C LEU A 292 -0.89 6.93 10.31
N VAL A 293 0.18 7.18 9.57
CA VAL A 293 0.95 6.13 8.89
C VAL A 293 2.29 5.94 9.57
N LEU A 294 2.41 4.89 10.39
CA LEU A 294 3.66 4.47 10.99
C LEU A 294 4.49 3.67 9.97
N HIS A 295 5.79 3.97 9.87
CA HIS A 295 6.73 3.20 9.07
C HIS A 295 7.91 2.70 9.92
N PRO A 296 7.72 1.60 10.69
CA PRO A 296 8.66 1.20 11.73
C PRO A 296 10.00 0.69 11.19
N LEU A 297 9.99 0.05 10.00
CA LEU A 297 11.18 -0.53 9.37
C LEU A 297 11.70 0.29 8.16
N CYS A 298 11.41 1.59 8.13
CA CYS A 298 11.74 2.48 7.03
C CYS A 298 13.22 2.42 6.63
N GLY A 299 13.51 2.21 5.34
CA GLY A 299 14.85 2.34 4.76
C GLY A 299 15.94 1.47 5.40
N GLY A 300 15.59 0.33 5.96
CA GLY A 300 16.56 -0.52 6.66
C GLY A 300 16.69 -0.23 8.16
N MET A 301 15.78 0.54 8.75
CA MET A 301 15.73 0.80 10.20
C MET A 301 15.95 -0.49 11.00
N PRO A 302 16.80 -0.49 12.06
CA PRO A 302 16.98 -1.66 12.91
C PRO A 302 15.67 -2.16 13.51
N VAL A 303 15.51 -3.49 13.55
CA VAL A 303 14.27 -4.13 14.01
C VAL A 303 13.89 -3.71 15.44
N GLU A 304 14.86 -3.58 16.33
CA GLU A 304 14.66 -3.16 17.72
C GLU A 304 14.09 -1.75 17.81
N GLU A 305 14.55 -0.85 16.94
CA GLU A 305 14.05 0.54 16.90
C GLU A 305 12.65 0.57 16.30
N GLY A 306 12.40 -0.22 15.26
CA GLY A 306 11.06 -0.41 14.71
C GLY A 306 10.04 -0.89 15.76
N TRP A 307 10.42 -1.83 16.61
CA TRP A 307 9.60 -2.30 17.72
C TRP A 307 9.32 -1.22 18.78
N ARG A 308 10.32 -0.41 19.12
CA ARG A 308 10.11 0.71 20.06
C ARG A 308 9.07 1.68 19.49
N SER A 309 9.27 2.06 18.24
CA SER A 309 8.37 2.99 17.56
C SER A 309 6.94 2.47 17.46
N LEU A 310 6.74 1.18 17.14
CA LEU A 310 5.42 0.58 17.07
C LEU A 310 4.70 0.58 18.42
N ARG A 311 5.39 0.23 19.50
CA ARG A 311 4.81 0.23 20.85
C ARG A 311 4.37 1.64 21.26
N LEU A 312 5.26 2.63 21.10
CA LEU A 312 4.94 4.03 21.38
C LEU A 312 3.79 4.57 20.52
N PHE A 313 3.69 4.13 19.27
CA PHE A 313 2.60 4.48 18.38
C PHE A 313 1.25 3.93 18.88
N CYS A 314 1.20 2.64 19.23
CA CYS A 314 -0.02 2.02 19.76
C CYS A 314 -0.47 2.67 21.08
N GLU A 315 0.47 2.99 21.97
CA GLU A 315 0.19 3.71 23.22
C GLU A 315 -0.36 5.12 22.93
N ALA A 316 0.27 5.87 22.02
CA ALA A 316 -0.10 7.24 21.70
C ALA A 316 -1.46 7.36 21.00
N THR A 317 -1.84 6.38 20.19
CA THR A 317 -3.12 6.37 19.46
C THR A 317 -4.28 5.84 20.29
N GLY A 318 -4.04 5.43 21.54
CA GLY A 318 -5.07 4.87 22.42
C GLY A 318 -5.57 3.50 21.96
N ASN A 319 -4.83 2.86 21.08
CA ASN A 319 -5.08 1.50 20.62
C ASN A 319 -4.65 0.52 21.74
N ALA A 320 -5.50 0.42 22.78
CA ALA A 320 -5.28 -0.54 23.86
C ALA A 320 -5.50 -1.97 23.34
N ALA A 321 -4.72 -2.93 23.86
CA ALA A 321 -4.93 -4.33 23.54
C ALA A 321 -6.41 -4.70 23.75
N ALA A 322 -7.05 -5.26 22.73
CA ALA A 322 -8.41 -5.72 22.88
C ALA A 322 -8.43 -6.87 23.88
N PRO A 323 -9.42 -6.95 24.81
CA PRO A 323 -9.54 -8.04 25.74
C PRO A 323 -9.57 -9.36 24.95
N ALA A 324 -8.73 -10.31 25.34
CA ALA A 324 -8.73 -11.65 24.76
C ALA A 324 -10.15 -12.22 24.86
N ARG A 325 -10.81 -12.40 23.73
CA ARG A 325 -12.08 -13.16 23.70
C ARG A 325 -11.71 -14.62 23.98
N GLN A 326 -12.22 -15.14 25.10
CA GLN A 326 -12.18 -16.55 25.47
C GLN A 326 -12.93 -17.40 24.43
#